data_fed4ff0fc99dd425bdec24e75c2383b1
#
_entry.id   fed4ff0fc99dd425bdec24e75c2383b1
#
_cell.length_a   1.000
_cell.length_b   1.000
_cell.length_c   1.000
_cell.angle_alpha   90.00
_cell.angle_beta   90.00
_cell.angle_gamma   90.00
#
_symmetry.space_group_name_H-M   'P 1'
#
loop_
_entity.id
_entity.type
_entity.pdbx_description
1 polymer ?
#
loop_
_entity_poly.entity_id
_entity_poly.type
_entity_poly.pdbx_seq_one_letter_code
_entity_poly.pdbx_strand_id
1 'polypeptide(L)'
;RQKNPTETKKIPLNFIAYTYGYFEMDKVKRQSDFLNSLKKWGFKTNQHNKVLKTIEDLENFHKKFENDRFDLEYDVDGLVYKINSLELQKRLGFTANSPRWAIAHKFSADSAYSQITDINIQVGRTGALTPVARIKPVNIGGVVVSNATLHNEDEIIRKDIRIGDTVKVERAGDVIPHVILVDLKKRDKKSKKFLFPKNCPSCGSETIKEFNRITKKYDAVRRCINDGYDCEKVAIEK
;
A
#
# COMPACT_ATOMS: atom_id res chain seq x y z
N ARG A 1 6.16 -13.29 -5.03
CA ARG A 1 6.05 -14.34 -3.97
C ARG A 1 5.78 -15.69 -4.63
N GLN A 2 6.85 -16.35 -5.02
CA GLN A 2 6.75 -17.65 -5.67
C GLN A 2 6.87 -18.75 -4.62
N LYS A 3 6.04 -19.79 -4.72
CA LYS A 3 6.12 -20.98 -3.84
C LYS A 3 7.19 -21.96 -4.32
N ASN A 4 7.54 -21.94 -5.62
CA ASN A 4 8.48 -22.88 -6.21
C ASN A 4 9.87 -22.19 -6.36
N PRO A 5 10.94 -22.71 -5.72
CA PRO A 5 12.29 -22.18 -5.87
C PRO A 5 12.80 -22.17 -7.31
N THR A 6 12.40 -23.14 -8.14
CA THR A 6 12.80 -23.23 -9.56
C THR A 6 12.26 -22.05 -10.37
N GLU A 7 11.06 -21.58 -10.08
CA GLU A 7 10.49 -20.40 -10.72
C GLU A 7 11.18 -19.12 -10.23
N THR A 8 11.47 -19.03 -8.93
CA THR A 8 12.21 -17.88 -8.35
C THR A 8 13.60 -17.75 -8.97
N LYS A 9 14.28 -18.85 -9.27
CA LYS A 9 15.62 -18.84 -9.91
C LYS A 9 15.62 -18.17 -11.28
N LYS A 10 14.50 -18.18 -12.00
CA LYS A 10 14.36 -17.56 -13.33
C LYS A 10 14.19 -16.03 -13.25
N ILE A 11 13.90 -15.47 -12.06
CA ILE A 11 13.66 -14.05 -11.87
C ILE A 11 15.00 -13.35 -11.61
N PRO A 12 15.38 -12.32 -12.38
CA PRO A 12 16.62 -11.57 -12.16
C PRO A 12 16.50 -10.63 -10.96
N LEU A 13 16.65 -11.17 -9.76
CA LEU A 13 16.55 -10.42 -8.51
C LEU A 13 17.80 -9.56 -8.28
N ASN A 14 17.62 -8.32 -7.86
CA ASN A 14 18.66 -7.44 -7.36
C ASN A 14 18.56 -7.32 -5.84
N PHE A 15 19.72 -7.35 -5.17
CA PHE A 15 19.83 -7.13 -3.74
C PHE A 15 20.49 -5.77 -3.48
N ILE A 16 19.80 -4.92 -2.70
CA ILE A 16 20.30 -3.61 -2.27
C ILE A 16 20.37 -3.58 -0.74
N ALA A 17 21.57 -3.47 -0.20
CA ALA A 17 21.80 -3.35 1.24
C ALA A 17 21.60 -1.90 1.70
N TYR A 18 20.78 -1.67 2.75
CA TYR A 18 20.45 -0.32 3.23
C TYR A 18 20.54 -0.16 4.76
N THR A 19 20.61 -1.25 5.49
CA THR A 19 20.70 -1.25 6.96
C THR A 19 21.29 -2.57 7.44
N TYR A 20 21.45 -2.70 8.76
CA TYR A 20 21.92 -3.90 9.44
C TYR A 20 20.91 -4.33 10.51
N GLY A 21 20.95 -5.59 10.89
CA GLY A 21 20.25 -6.11 12.05
C GLY A 21 21.09 -5.92 13.32
N TYR A 22 21.79 -6.97 13.73
CA TYR A 22 22.80 -6.90 14.80
C TYR A 22 24.18 -6.73 14.18
N PHE A 23 24.92 -5.74 14.66
CA PHE A 23 26.27 -5.47 14.17
C PHE A 23 27.11 -4.70 15.20
N GLU A 24 28.30 -5.20 15.53
CA GLU A 24 29.27 -4.52 16.38
C GLU A 24 30.30 -3.82 15.50
N MET A 25 30.26 -2.50 15.45
CA MET A 25 31.22 -1.68 14.73
C MET A 25 31.66 -0.49 15.57
N ASP A 26 32.69 -0.65 16.36
CA ASP A 26 33.25 0.42 17.20
C ASP A 26 33.76 1.63 16.41
N LYS A 27 34.09 1.45 15.13
CA LYS A 27 34.70 2.48 14.28
C LYS A 27 33.71 3.26 13.39
N VAL A 28 32.47 2.82 13.26
CA VAL A 28 31.46 3.49 12.41
C VAL A 28 30.56 4.36 13.25
N LYS A 29 30.64 5.68 13.04
CA LYS A 29 29.87 6.66 13.80
C LYS A 29 28.67 7.24 13.05
N ARG A 30 28.62 7.07 11.73
CA ARG A 30 27.60 7.67 10.87
C ARG A 30 26.96 6.61 9.95
N GLN A 31 25.68 6.81 9.64
CA GLN A 31 24.96 5.99 8.67
C GLN A 31 25.61 6.03 7.28
N SER A 32 26.10 7.18 6.85
CA SER A 32 26.84 7.35 5.59
C SER A 32 28.14 6.53 5.57
N ASP A 33 28.86 6.46 6.69
CA ASP A 33 30.10 5.69 6.78
C ASP A 33 29.81 4.19 6.73
N PHE A 34 28.71 3.76 7.34
CA PHE A 34 28.22 2.38 7.25
C PHE A 34 27.91 2.00 5.79
N LEU A 35 27.15 2.83 5.07
CA LEU A 35 26.84 2.58 3.64
C LEU A 35 28.10 2.52 2.78
N ASN A 36 29.09 3.37 3.07
CA ASN A 36 30.41 3.31 2.41
C ASN A 36 31.16 2.01 2.72
N SER A 37 31.04 1.49 3.94
CA SER A 37 31.63 0.20 4.31
C SER A 37 30.95 -0.96 3.58
N LEU A 38 29.64 -0.94 3.44
CA LEU A 38 28.91 -1.93 2.62
C LEU A 38 29.40 -1.96 1.17
N LYS A 39 29.64 -0.80 0.56
CA LYS A 39 30.22 -0.71 -0.80
C LYS A 39 31.60 -1.33 -0.85
N LYS A 40 32.47 -1.05 0.14
CA LYS A 40 33.81 -1.65 0.23
C LYS A 40 33.78 -3.17 0.40
N TRP A 41 32.75 -3.71 1.02
CA TRP A 41 32.54 -5.15 1.17
C TRP A 41 31.85 -5.81 -0.05
N GLY A 42 31.60 -5.04 -1.13
CA GLY A 42 31.03 -5.55 -2.36
C GLY A 42 29.50 -5.59 -2.41
N PHE A 43 28.81 -5.05 -1.41
CA PHE A 43 27.37 -4.96 -1.45
C PHE A 43 26.89 -3.80 -2.34
N LYS A 44 25.86 -4.04 -3.15
CA LYS A 44 25.15 -2.97 -3.84
C LYS A 44 24.37 -2.14 -2.80
N THR A 45 24.51 -0.82 -2.85
CA THR A 45 23.72 0.12 -2.06
C THR A 45 22.99 1.07 -3.01
N ASN A 46 21.93 1.72 -2.54
CA ASN A 46 21.27 2.73 -3.37
C ASN A 46 22.23 3.87 -3.69
N GLN A 47 22.44 4.14 -5.00
CA GLN A 47 23.39 5.17 -5.46
C GLN A 47 22.87 6.61 -5.27
N HIS A 48 21.58 6.78 -5.01
CA HIS A 48 20.95 8.09 -4.81
C HIS A 48 20.99 8.56 -3.34
N ASN A 49 21.60 7.77 -2.44
CA ASN A 49 21.79 8.18 -1.05
C ASN A 49 22.63 9.44 -0.95
N LYS A 50 22.13 10.45 -0.22
CA LYS A 50 22.84 11.71 0.05
C LYS A 50 22.74 12.10 1.51
N VAL A 51 23.76 12.82 2.02
CA VAL A 51 23.71 13.49 3.30
C VAL A 51 23.30 14.93 3.04
N LEU A 52 22.17 15.33 3.58
CA LEU A 52 21.60 16.68 3.47
C LEU A 52 21.67 17.37 4.83
N LYS A 53 21.79 18.69 4.86
CA LYS A 53 22.05 19.43 6.09
C LYS A 53 20.92 20.37 6.50
N THR A 54 20.12 20.84 5.55
CA THR A 54 19.05 21.81 5.79
C THR A 54 17.68 21.23 5.38
N ILE A 55 16.61 21.82 5.89
CA ILE A 55 15.23 21.46 5.49
C ILE A 55 15.03 21.80 4.02
N GLU A 56 15.57 22.91 3.56
CA GLU A 56 15.49 23.31 2.15
C GLU A 56 16.14 22.28 1.21
N ASP A 57 17.32 21.75 1.60
CA ASP A 57 17.97 20.66 0.84
C ASP A 57 17.08 19.42 0.76
N LEU A 58 16.39 19.07 1.87
CA LEU A 58 15.47 17.94 1.93
C LEU A 58 14.27 18.13 0.98
N GLU A 59 13.66 19.32 1.01
CA GLU A 59 12.52 19.65 0.14
C GLU A 59 12.91 19.66 -1.34
N ASN A 60 14.03 20.27 -1.67
CA ASN A 60 14.54 20.31 -3.05
C ASN A 60 14.90 18.91 -3.55
N PHE A 61 15.49 18.08 -2.70
CA PHE A 61 15.80 16.70 -3.03
C PHE A 61 14.53 15.86 -3.24
N HIS A 62 13.51 16.07 -2.40
CA HIS A 62 12.21 15.40 -2.54
C HIS A 62 11.54 15.77 -3.86
N LYS A 63 11.40 17.07 -4.16
CA LYS A 63 10.80 17.57 -5.41
C LYS A 63 11.52 17.04 -6.64
N LYS A 64 12.86 17.02 -6.60
CA LYS A 64 13.65 16.46 -7.69
C LYS A 64 13.31 14.98 -7.90
N PHE A 65 13.34 14.16 -6.84
CA PHE A 65 13.06 12.74 -6.95
C PHE A 65 11.61 12.42 -7.34
N GLU A 66 10.64 13.23 -6.93
CA GLU A 66 9.23 13.11 -7.33
C GLU A 66 9.08 13.25 -8.85
N ASN A 67 9.88 14.12 -9.48
CA ASN A 67 9.89 14.29 -10.94
C ASN A 67 10.68 13.18 -11.64
N ASP A 68 11.84 12.81 -11.09
CA ASP A 68 12.79 11.88 -11.73
C ASP A 68 12.42 10.40 -11.48
N ARG A 69 11.42 10.09 -10.64
CA ARG A 69 11.08 8.71 -10.22
C ARG A 69 10.73 7.77 -11.35
N PHE A 70 10.20 8.30 -12.45
CA PHE A 70 9.80 7.51 -13.62
C PHE A 70 10.99 7.07 -14.49
N ASP A 71 12.16 7.68 -14.30
CA ASP A 71 13.41 7.34 -15.00
C ASP A 71 14.23 6.28 -14.24
N LEU A 72 13.74 5.82 -13.07
CA LEU A 72 14.40 4.80 -12.29
C LEU A 72 14.04 3.38 -12.79
N GLU A 73 14.97 2.45 -12.66
CA GLU A 73 14.78 1.03 -13.03
C GLU A 73 13.77 0.28 -12.13
N TYR A 74 13.26 0.92 -11.08
CA TYR A 74 12.33 0.37 -10.11
C TYR A 74 11.41 1.44 -9.56
N ASP A 75 10.21 1.05 -9.17
CA ASP A 75 9.21 1.95 -8.61
C ASP A 75 9.64 2.49 -7.23
N VAL A 76 9.42 3.80 -7.04
CA VAL A 76 9.71 4.51 -5.78
C VAL A 76 8.47 5.29 -5.36
N ASP A 77 8.04 5.10 -4.12
CA ASP A 77 6.85 5.74 -3.55
C ASP A 77 7.17 6.90 -2.59
N GLY A 78 8.45 7.15 -2.34
CA GLY A 78 8.92 8.21 -1.46
C GLY A 78 10.37 8.09 -1.07
N LEU A 79 10.81 8.99 -0.19
CA LEU A 79 12.15 9.02 0.38
C LEU A 79 12.10 8.64 1.86
N VAL A 80 13.17 8.05 2.36
CA VAL A 80 13.35 7.80 3.80
C VAL A 80 14.50 8.63 4.31
N TYR A 81 14.20 9.58 5.20
CA TYR A 81 15.20 10.36 5.90
C TYR A 81 15.63 9.62 7.16
N LYS A 82 16.91 9.57 7.40
CA LYS A 82 17.51 8.94 8.58
C LYS A 82 18.49 9.89 9.24
N ILE A 83 18.50 9.92 10.56
CA ILE A 83 19.54 10.66 11.30
C ILE A 83 20.89 10.02 11.01
N ASN A 84 21.87 10.82 10.56
CA ASN A 84 23.16 10.30 10.13
C ASN A 84 24.07 9.85 11.28
N SER A 85 23.92 10.42 12.50
CA SER A 85 24.68 10.01 13.70
C SER A 85 24.10 8.71 14.27
N LEU A 86 24.90 7.63 14.34
CA LEU A 86 24.47 6.36 14.95
C LEU A 86 24.28 6.48 16.46
N GLU A 87 25.02 7.36 17.13
CA GLU A 87 24.82 7.67 18.55
C GLU A 87 23.43 8.28 18.80
N LEU A 88 23.02 9.25 17.98
CA LEU A 88 21.67 9.83 18.07
C LEU A 88 20.59 8.84 17.69
N GLN A 89 20.83 7.95 16.72
CA GLN A 89 19.90 6.85 16.42
C GLN A 89 19.68 5.95 17.64
N LYS A 90 20.77 5.55 18.32
CA LYS A 90 20.72 4.74 19.53
C LYS A 90 19.97 5.45 20.67
N ARG A 91 20.21 6.76 20.84
CA ARG A 91 19.54 7.58 21.87
C ARG A 91 18.05 7.73 21.61
N LEU A 92 17.62 7.92 20.38
CA LEU A 92 16.20 8.03 20.00
C LEU A 92 15.46 6.69 20.10
N GLY A 93 16.16 5.60 19.80
CA GLY A 93 15.64 4.24 19.91
C GLY A 93 14.52 3.92 18.90
N PHE A 94 13.65 3.00 19.32
CA PHE A 94 12.58 2.44 18.52
C PHE A 94 11.24 2.56 19.22
N THR A 95 10.16 2.53 18.44
CA THR A 95 8.82 2.15 18.90
C THR A 95 8.66 0.63 18.75
N ALA A 96 7.47 0.10 19.09
CA ALA A 96 7.19 -1.33 18.86
C ALA A 96 7.40 -1.78 17.40
N ASN A 97 7.14 -0.89 16.42
CA ASN A 97 7.10 -1.25 15.01
C ASN A 97 8.04 -0.44 14.10
N SER A 98 8.70 0.61 14.61
CA SER A 98 9.49 1.50 13.76
C SER A 98 10.60 2.24 14.52
N PRO A 99 11.69 2.64 13.84
CA PRO A 99 12.71 3.50 14.42
C PRO A 99 12.20 4.93 14.59
N ARG A 100 12.58 5.59 15.70
CA ARG A 100 12.26 7.01 15.93
C ARG A 100 13.20 7.97 15.20
N TRP A 101 14.28 7.47 14.65
CA TRP A 101 15.32 8.20 13.95
C TRP A 101 15.19 8.16 12.43
N ALA A 102 14.11 7.57 11.92
CA ALA A 102 13.82 7.55 10.50
C ALA A 102 12.38 7.95 10.23
N ILE A 103 12.15 8.66 9.13
CA ILE A 103 10.83 9.08 8.68
C ILE A 103 10.69 8.88 7.17
N ALA A 104 9.58 8.29 6.74
CA ALA A 104 9.23 8.18 5.35
C ALA A 104 8.47 9.42 4.88
N HIS A 105 8.92 10.04 3.80
CA HIS A 105 8.26 11.13 3.12
C HIS A 105 7.79 10.64 1.75
N LYS A 106 6.51 10.29 1.68
CA LYS A 106 5.89 9.76 0.46
C LYS A 106 5.74 10.84 -0.59
N PHE A 107 5.85 10.47 -1.87
CA PHE A 107 5.48 11.35 -2.97
C PHE A 107 3.98 11.55 -3.03
N SER A 108 3.58 12.64 -3.70
CA SER A 108 2.17 12.90 -3.98
C SER A 108 1.58 11.73 -4.77
N ALA A 109 0.41 11.28 -4.37
CA ALA A 109 -0.27 10.21 -5.06
C ALA A 109 -0.85 10.72 -6.38
N ASP A 110 -0.63 9.96 -7.45
CA ASP A 110 -1.24 10.26 -8.73
C ASP A 110 -2.73 9.93 -8.71
N SER A 111 -3.54 10.74 -9.35
CA SER A 111 -4.98 10.54 -9.36
C SER A 111 -5.60 10.93 -10.70
N ALA A 112 -6.67 10.23 -11.07
CA ALA A 112 -7.45 10.53 -12.26
C ALA A 112 -8.93 10.27 -12.01
N TYR A 113 -9.78 10.86 -12.86
CA TYR A 113 -11.20 10.58 -12.86
C TYR A 113 -11.53 9.44 -13.80
N SER A 114 -12.38 8.51 -13.34
CA SER A 114 -12.92 7.43 -14.16
C SER A 114 -14.35 7.12 -13.77
N GLN A 115 -15.04 6.29 -14.55
CA GLN A 115 -16.43 5.90 -14.30
C GLN A 115 -16.49 4.45 -13.81
N ILE A 116 -17.24 4.21 -12.73
CA ILE A 116 -17.50 2.86 -12.22
C ILE A 116 -18.43 2.14 -13.19
N THR A 117 -17.98 1.02 -13.73
CA THR A 117 -18.76 0.16 -14.61
C THR A 117 -19.45 -0.98 -13.85
N ASP A 118 -18.83 -1.44 -12.76
CA ASP A 118 -19.36 -2.52 -11.92
C ASP A 118 -18.71 -2.49 -10.53
N ILE A 119 -19.31 -3.19 -9.55
CA ILE A 119 -18.76 -3.37 -8.20
C ILE A 119 -18.80 -4.85 -7.87
N ASN A 120 -17.62 -5.46 -7.76
CA ASN A 120 -17.46 -6.87 -7.41
C ASN A 120 -17.05 -7.02 -5.95
N ILE A 121 -17.53 -8.07 -5.30
CA ILE A 121 -17.10 -8.42 -3.94
C ILE A 121 -16.09 -9.59 -4.03
N GLN A 122 -14.88 -9.31 -3.58
CA GLN A 122 -13.84 -10.33 -3.43
C GLN A 122 -13.87 -10.90 -2.02
N VAL A 123 -13.77 -12.21 -1.91
CA VAL A 123 -13.64 -12.90 -0.62
C VAL A 123 -12.16 -13.20 -0.40
N GLY A 124 -11.61 -12.62 0.64
CA GLY A 124 -10.23 -12.85 1.07
C GLY A 124 -10.09 -14.16 1.84
N ARG A 125 -8.85 -14.58 2.06
CA ARG A 125 -8.49 -15.83 2.75
C ARG A 125 -9.00 -15.90 4.19
N THR A 126 -9.17 -14.78 4.84
CA THR A 126 -9.75 -14.65 6.20
C THR A 126 -11.28 -14.54 6.19
N GLY A 127 -11.95 -14.83 5.08
CA GLY A 127 -13.38 -14.63 4.90
C GLY A 127 -13.80 -13.17 4.70
N ALA A 128 -12.88 -12.20 4.75
CA ALA A 128 -13.17 -10.79 4.58
C ALA A 128 -13.74 -10.48 3.19
N LEU A 129 -14.86 -9.77 3.14
CA LEU A 129 -15.50 -9.33 1.91
C LEU A 129 -14.98 -7.93 1.56
N THR A 130 -14.19 -7.84 0.49
CA THR A 130 -13.59 -6.58 0.00
C THR A 130 -14.28 -6.16 -1.29
N PRO A 131 -14.97 -5.02 -1.30
CA PRO A 131 -15.56 -4.49 -2.52
C PRO A 131 -14.49 -3.85 -3.41
N VAL A 132 -14.57 -4.17 -4.70
CA VAL A 132 -13.68 -3.65 -5.75
C VAL A 132 -14.51 -3.06 -6.87
N ALA A 133 -14.33 -1.78 -7.14
CA ALA A 133 -14.91 -1.12 -8.30
C ALA A 133 -14.16 -1.51 -9.56
N ARG A 134 -14.87 -1.99 -10.58
CA ARG A 134 -14.40 -1.99 -11.95
C ARG A 134 -14.64 -0.60 -12.53
N ILE A 135 -13.62 -0.01 -13.12
CA ILE A 135 -13.68 1.33 -13.69
C ILE A 135 -13.28 1.30 -15.16
N LYS A 136 -13.72 2.28 -15.92
CA LYS A 136 -13.17 2.49 -17.25
C LYS A 136 -11.67 2.66 -17.14
N PRO A 137 -10.87 1.96 -17.98
CA PRO A 137 -9.41 2.05 -17.90
C PRO A 137 -8.94 3.50 -17.98
N VAL A 138 -8.08 3.90 -17.05
CA VAL A 138 -7.51 5.24 -16.97
C VAL A 138 -6.04 5.16 -16.57
N ASN A 139 -5.20 6.02 -17.15
CA ASN A 139 -3.79 6.11 -16.79
C ASN A 139 -3.63 6.90 -15.49
N ILE A 140 -2.96 6.32 -14.49
CA ILE A 140 -2.62 6.95 -13.21
C ILE A 140 -1.13 6.68 -12.95
N GLY A 141 -0.30 7.72 -12.99
CA GLY A 141 1.13 7.61 -12.75
C GLY A 141 1.83 6.65 -13.72
N GLY A 142 1.48 6.67 -15.01
CA GLY A 142 2.08 5.82 -16.04
C GLY A 142 1.50 4.40 -16.13
N VAL A 143 0.56 4.03 -15.25
CA VAL A 143 -0.05 2.69 -15.22
C VAL A 143 -1.54 2.76 -15.56
N VAL A 144 -2.00 1.85 -16.43
CA VAL A 144 -3.43 1.73 -16.75
C VAL A 144 -4.15 0.99 -15.62
N VAL A 145 -5.05 1.69 -14.95
CA VAL A 145 -5.85 1.19 -13.83
C VAL A 145 -7.27 0.91 -14.32
N SER A 146 -7.77 -0.30 -14.08
CA SER A 146 -9.13 -0.74 -14.40
C SER A 146 -9.91 -1.26 -13.17
N ASN A 147 -9.25 -1.36 -12.01
CA ASN A 147 -9.86 -1.78 -10.76
C ASN A 147 -9.36 -0.89 -9.62
N ALA A 148 -10.26 -0.52 -8.69
CA ALA A 148 -9.92 0.25 -7.50
C ALA A 148 -10.66 -0.31 -6.28
N THR A 149 -9.98 -0.42 -5.14
CA THR A 149 -10.64 -0.88 -3.92
C THR A 149 -11.61 0.17 -3.39
N LEU A 150 -12.73 -0.31 -2.86
CA LEU A 150 -13.68 0.50 -2.10
C LEU A 150 -13.53 0.27 -0.58
N HIS A 151 -12.47 -0.43 -0.18
CA HIS A 151 -12.11 -0.81 1.18
C HIS A 151 -13.12 -1.74 1.87
N ASN A 152 -14.32 -1.26 2.19
CA ASN A 152 -15.35 -2.00 2.92
C ASN A 152 -16.76 -1.43 2.64
N GLU A 153 -17.78 -2.08 3.23
CA GLU A 153 -19.18 -1.67 3.12
C GLU A 153 -19.42 -0.24 3.64
N ASP A 154 -18.80 0.11 4.78
CA ASP A 154 -18.99 1.42 5.41
C ASP A 154 -18.49 2.58 4.54
N GLU A 155 -17.40 2.37 3.80
CA GLU A 155 -16.87 3.35 2.85
C GLU A 155 -17.81 3.54 1.65
N ILE A 156 -18.45 2.48 1.15
CA ILE A 156 -19.46 2.59 0.09
C ILE A 156 -20.64 3.41 0.57
N ILE A 157 -21.11 3.15 1.80
CA ILE A 157 -22.23 3.89 2.39
C ILE A 157 -21.83 5.34 2.65
N ARG A 158 -20.66 5.57 3.26
CA ARG A 158 -20.18 6.91 3.62
C ARG A 158 -19.99 7.82 2.41
N LYS A 159 -19.47 7.28 1.31
CA LYS A 159 -19.23 8.02 0.06
C LYS A 159 -20.43 7.96 -0.88
N ASP A 160 -21.50 7.23 -0.54
CA ASP A 160 -22.67 6.94 -1.38
C ASP A 160 -22.27 6.48 -2.79
N ILE A 161 -21.36 5.49 -2.87
CA ILE A 161 -20.82 5.01 -4.14
C ILE A 161 -21.87 4.16 -4.86
N ARG A 162 -22.04 4.42 -6.17
CA ARG A 162 -22.99 3.72 -7.03
C ARG A 162 -22.35 3.30 -8.35
N ILE A 163 -22.86 2.26 -8.96
CA ILE A 163 -22.47 1.88 -10.34
C ILE A 163 -22.90 3.03 -11.28
N GLY A 164 -22.01 3.39 -12.20
CA GLY A 164 -22.17 4.51 -13.11
C GLY A 164 -21.59 5.84 -12.63
N ASP A 165 -21.20 5.94 -11.35
CA ASP A 165 -20.60 7.16 -10.81
C ASP A 165 -19.26 7.49 -11.48
N THR A 166 -19.02 8.77 -11.66
CA THR A 166 -17.68 9.31 -11.93
C THR A 166 -16.96 9.47 -10.60
N VAL A 167 -15.81 8.84 -10.47
CA VAL A 167 -15.02 8.81 -9.23
C VAL A 167 -13.59 9.28 -9.46
N LYS A 168 -13.01 9.92 -8.46
CA LYS A 168 -11.57 10.19 -8.40
C LYS A 168 -10.87 8.99 -7.80
N VAL A 169 -9.97 8.39 -8.56
CA VAL A 169 -9.16 7.24 -8.17
C VAL A 169 -7.72 7.69 -7.94
N GLU A 170 -7.12 7.23 -6.88
CA GLU A 170 -5.73 7.53 -6.50
C GLU A 170 -4.92 6.27 -6.42
N ARG A 171 -3.67 6.38 -6.85
CA ARG A 171 -2.65 5.35 -6.71
C ARG A 171 -1.36 5.97 -6.17
N ALA A 172 -0.91 5.52 -5.02
CA ALA A 172 0.36 5.91 -4.43
C ALA A 172 1.40 4.81 -4.71
N GLY A 173 2.34 5.06 -5.63
CA GLY A 173 3.36 4.09 -6.02
C GLY A 173 2.77 2.74 -6.44
N ASP A 174 3.28 1.64 -5.88
CA ASP A 174 2.80 0.27 -6.12
C ASP A 174 1.65 -0.17 -5.18
N VAL A 175 0.95 0.80 -4.58
CA VAL A 175 -0.20 0.54 -3.71
C VAL A 175 -1.46 0.29 -4.54
N ILE A 176 -2.36 -0.53 -4.01
CA ILE A 176 -3.65 -0.84 -4.65
C ILE A 176 -4.43 0.45 -4.88
N PRO A 177 -4.86 0.76 -6.13
CA PRO A 177 -5.67 1.93 -6.42
C PRO A 177 -6.95 1.95 -5.59
N HIS A 178 -7.34 3.12 -5.10
CA HIS A 178 -8.55 3.27 -4.30
C HIS A 178 -9.38 4.50 -4.69
N VAL A 179 -10.68 4.42 -4.44
CA VAL A 179 -11.62 5.52 -4.72
C VAL A 179 -11.56 6.53 -3.57
N ILE A 180 -11.18 7.78 -3.88
CA ILE A 180 -11.13 8.89 -2.91
C ILE A 180 -12.50 9.52 -2.72
N LEU A 181 -13.11 9.93 -3.84
CA LEU A 181 -14.38 10.66 -3.81
C LEU A 181 -15.22 10.35 -5.05
N VAL A 182 -16.51 10.65 -4.93
CA VAL A 182 -17.50 10.60 -6.01
C VAL A 182 -17.79 12.01 -6.50
N ASP A 183 -17.79 12.22 -7.80
CA ASP A 183 -18.24 13.47 -8.44
C ASP A 183 -19.79 13.48 -8.55
N LEU A 184 -20.42 13.96 -7.50
CA LEU A 184 -21.89 14.00 -7.43
C LEU A 184 -22.52 14.89 -8.51
N LYS A 185 -21.77 15.85 -9.08
CA LYS A 185 -22.28 16.73 -10.15
C LYS A 185 -22.49 15.97 -11.46
N LYS A 186 -21.72 14.89 -11.66
CA LYS A 186 -21.81 14.04 -12.87
C LYS A 186 -22.65 12.79 -12.67
N ARG A 187 -23.29 12.64 -11.51
CA ARG A 187 -24.12 11.46 -11.21
C ARG A 187 -25.43 11.48 -12.00
N ASP A 188 -25.77 10.34 -12.58
CA ASP A 188 -27.11 10.11 -13.14
C ASP A 188 -28.16 10.08 -12.00
N LYS A 189 -29.23 10.89 -12.16
CA LYS A 189 -30.35 10.94 -11.19
C LYS A 189 -31.05 9.59 -11.00
N LYS A 190 -30.96 8.68 -11.99
CA LYS A 190 -31.55 7.34 -11.96
C LYS A 190 -30.64 6.30 -11.31
N SER A 191 -29.40 6.66 -10.92
CA SER A 191 -28.46 5.72 -10.31
C SER A 191 -29.00 5.14 -8.99
N LYS A 192 -28.93 3.81 -8.85
CA LYS A 192 -29.40 3.11 -7.64
C LYS A 192 -28.24 2.91 -6.66
N LYS A 193 -28.56 2.93 -5.36
CA LYS A 193 -27.59 2.59 -4.29
C LYS A 193 -27.09 1.16 -4.48
N PHE A 194 -25.80 0.95 -4.30
CA PHE A 194 -25.24 -0.39 -4.27
C PHE A 194 -25.66 -1.08 -2.97
N LEU A 195 -26.21 -2.28 -3.09
CA LEU A 195 -26.57 -3.11 -1.95
C LEU A 195 -25.48 -4.13 -1.70
N PHE A 196 -24.82 -4.03 -0.57
CA PHE A 196 -23.79 -4.99 -0.19
C PHE A 196 -24.42 -6.36 0.09
N PRO A 197 -23.85 -7.47 -0.42
CA PRO A 197 -24.46 -8.78 -0.27
C PRO A 197 -24.46 -9.24 1.19
N LYS A 198 -25.58 -9.81 1.62
CA LYS A 198 -25.70 -10.43 2.95
C LYS A 198 -25.11 -11.85 2.99
N ASN A 199 -24.98 -12.48 1.85
CA ASN A 199 -24.43 -13.82 1.69
C ASN A 199 -23.08 -13.77 0.99
N CYS A 200 -22.20 -14.70 1.35
CA CYS A 200 -20.88 -14.83 0.74
C CYS A 200 -21.00 -15.20 -0.75
N PRO A 201 -20.42 -14.43 -1.67
CA PRO A 201 -20.51 -14.75 -3.09
C PRO A 201 -19.73 -16.00 -3.50
N SER A 202 -18.88 -16.56 -2.62
CA SER A 202 -18.12 -17.76 -2.87
C SER A 202 -18.84 -19.05 -2.45
N CYS A 203 -19.51 -19.06 -1.29
CA CYS A 203 -20.11 -20.27 -0.73
C CYS A 203 -21.60 -20.13 -0.35
N GLY A 204 -22.19 -18.95 -0.51
CA GLY A 204 -23.61 -18.69 -0.17
C GLY A 204 -23.92 -18.55 1.33
N SER A 205 -22.97 -18.82 2.21
CA SER A 205 -23.17 -18.69 3.66
C SER A 205 -23.42 -17.25 4.08
N GLU A 206 -24.05 -17.04 5.23
CA GLU A 206 -24.28 -15.72 5.79
C GLU A 206 -22.98 -14.97 6.05
N THR A 207 -23.05 -13.65 6.02
CA THR A 207 -21.91 -12.79 6.32
C THR A 207 -22.23 -11.84 7.48
N ILE A 208 -21.30 -11.67 8.41
CA ILE A 208 -21.48 -10.86 9.60
C ILE A 208 -20.40 -9.78 9.73
N LYS A 209 -20.71 -8.74 10.50
CA LYS A 209 -19.73 -7.82 11.08
C LYS A 209 -19.50 -8.19 12.53
N GLU A 210 -18.28 -8.46 12.92
CA GLU A 210 -17.93 -8.81 14.29
C GLU A 210 -18.09 -7.60 15.21
N PHE A 211 -18.64 -7.84 16.41
CA PHE A 211 -18.76 -6.80 17.43
C PHE A 211 -17.54 -6.82 18.35
N ASN A 212 -16.77 -5.75 18.33
CA ASN A 212 -15.64 -5.59 19.23
C ASN A 212 -16.14 -5.12 20.61
N ARG A 213 -16.03 -5.99 21.61
CA ARG A 213 -16.50 -5.73 22.98
C ARG A 213 -15.71 -4.63 23.70
N ILE A 214 -14.45 -4.41 23.30
CA ILE A 214 -13.57 -3.40 23.92
C ILE A 214 -13.95 -2.01 23.39
N THR A 215 -14.06 -1.86 22.08
CA THR A 215 -14.39 -0.57 21.45
C THR A 215 -15.88 -0.29 21.38
N LYS A 216 -16.73 -1.29 21.72
CA LYS A 216 -18.20 -1.25 21.60
C LYS A 216 -18.69 -0.86 20.20
N LYS A 217 -17.97 -1.25 19.16
CA LYS A 217 -18.30 -0.98 17.76
C LYS A 217 -18.24 -2.26 16.94
N TYR A 218 -19.01 -2.29 15.86
CA TYR A 218 -18.89 -3.33 14.85
C TYR A 218 -17.62 -3.10 14.00
N ASP A 219 -17.00 -4.21 13.56
CA ASP A 219 -15.91 -4.14 12.59
C ASP A 219 -16.42 -3.53 11.27
N ALA A 220 -15.61 -2.72 10.63
CA ALA A 220 -15.90 -2.16 9.31
C ALA A 220 -15.92 -3.24 8.22
N VAL A 221 -15.26 -4.36 8.45
CA VAL A 221 -15.12 -5.47 7.52
C VAL A 221 -16.17 -6.53 7.79
N ARG A 222 -17.00 -6.83 6.78
CA ARG A 222 -17.93 -7.95 6.79
C ARG A 222 -17.19 -9.23 6.42
N ARG A 223 -17.47 -10.32 7.14
CA ARG A 223 -16.81 -11.63 6.94
C ARG A 223 -17.82 -12.74 6.69
N CYS A 224 -17.42 -13.72 5.89
CA CYS A 224 -18.12 -14.98 5.78
C CYS A 224 -18.06 -15.73 7.14
N ILE A 225 -19.20 -16.24 7.63
CA ILE A 225 -19.24 -17.01 8.89
C ILE A 225 -18.61 -18.41 8.73
N ASN A 226 -18.44 -18.87 7.51
CA ASN A 226 -17.87 -20.18 7.22
C ASN A 226 -16.34 -20.09 7.37
N ASP A 227 -15.84 -20.59 8.49
CA ASP A 227 -14.43 -20.59 8.88
C ASP A 227 -13.64 -21.81 8.39
N GLY A 228 -14.30 -22.69 7.63
CA GLY A 228 -13.81 -24.00 7.27
C GLY A 228 -13.80 -24.32 5.79
N TYR A 229 -13.77 -25.62 5.56
CA TYR A 229 -13.55 -26.26 4.26
C TYR A 229 -14.64 -25.99 3.22
N ASP A 230 -15.80 -25.48 3.63
CA ASP A 230 -16.93 -25.24 2.74
C ASP A 230 -16.87 -23.92 1.98
N CYS A 231 -15.96 -23.03 2.32
CA CYS A 231 -15.69 -21.81 1.55
C CYS A 231 -14.32 -21.93 0.86
N GLU A 232 -14.29 -22.18 -0.44
CA GLU A 232 -13.05 -22.37 -1.22
C GLU A 232 -12.00 -21.28 -0.96
N LYS A 233 -12.42 -20.01 -0.74
CA LYS A 233 -11.50 -18.91 -0.52
C LYS A 233 -10.88 -18.90 0.87
N VAL A 234 -11.58 -19.44 1.87
CA VAL A 234 -11.09 -19.58 3.25
C VAL A 234 -10.29 -20.86 3.42
N ALA A 235 -10.67 -21.94 2.73
CA ALA A 235 -10.03 -23.25 2.83
C ALA A 235 -8.59 -23.31 2.28
N ILE A 236 -8.19 -22.40 1.39
CA ILE A 236 -6.86 -22.41 0.74
C ILE A 236 -5.71 -22.09 1.73
N GLU A 237 -6.00 -21.66 2.96
CA GLU A 237 -4.99 -21.23 3.96
C GLU A 237 -4.81 -22.16 5.16
N LYS A 238 -5.59 -23.22 5.26
CA LYS A 238 -5.37 -24.26 6.28
C LYS A 238 -4.66 -25.48 5.65
#